data_c679378c19d1abacbe7e2eac64953bfa
#
_entry.id   c679378c19d1abacbe7e2eac64953bfa
#
_cell.length_a   1.000
_cell.length_b   1.000
_cell.length_c   1.000
_cell.angle_alpha   90.00
_cell.angle_beta   90.00
_cell.angle_gamma   90.00
#
_symmetry.space_group_name_H-M   'P 1'
#
loop_
_entity.id
_entity.type
_entity.pdbx_description
1 polymer ?
#
loop_
_entity_poly.entity_id
_entity_poly.type
_entity_poly.pdbx_seq_one_letter_code
_entity_poly.pdbx_strand_id
1 'polypeptide(L)'
;VWPLPLWDEYCDQVKSEVADVKNLGSPGQAGTIAGGAFLKAFVDKDIPWAHFDVAGTSYHVENRSYIQKNSASGQVIRLVLDMLGA
;
A
#
# COMPACT_ATOMS: atom_id res chain seq x y z
N VAL A 1 0.50 7.90 -10.06
CA VAL A 1 0.77 6.58 -9.46
C VAL A 1 2.20 6.17 -9.80
N TRP A 2 2.90 5.62 -8.82
CA TRP A 2 4.27 5.10 -9.00
C TRP A 2 4.28 3.61 -8.64
N PRO A 3 4.41 2.70 -9.63
CA PRO A 3 4.42 1.27 -9.35
C PRO A 3 5.72 0.86 -8.65
N LEU A 4 5.57 0.00 -7.64
CA LEU A 4 6.68 -0.61 -6.94
C LEU A 4 6.70 -2.12 -7.20
N PRO A 5 7.88 -2.76 -7.22
CA PRO A 5 7.99 -4.19 -7.44
C PRO A 5 7.41 -4.97 -6.25
N LEU A 6 6.83 -6.14 -6.52
CA LEU A 6 6.35 -7.07 -5.51
C LEU A 6 6.86 -8.48 -5.85
N TRP A 7 8.17 -8.61 -5.91
CA TRP A 7 8.87 -9.86 -6.22
C TRP A 7 8.86 -10.82 -5.04
N ASP A 8 9.17 -12.07 -5.30
CA ASP A 8 9.16 -13.12 -4.27
C ASP A 8 10.15 -12.84 -3.13
N GLU A 9 11.28 -12.20 -3.43
CA GLU A 9 12.26 -11.76 -2.42
C GLU A 9 11.65 -10.79 -1.39
N TYR A 10 10.70 -9.95 -1.78
CA TYR A 10 9.99 -9.08 -0.85
C TYR A 10 8.94 -9.86 -0.04
N CYS A 11 8.32 -10.87 -0.63
CA CYS A 11 7.41 -11.76 0.09
C CYS A 11 8.15 -12.55 1.17
N ASP A 12 9.42 -12.89 0.97
CA ASP A 12 10.26 -13.55 1.97
C ASP A 12 10.49 -12.70 3.22
N GLN A 13 10.43 -11.37 3.11
CA GLN A 13 10.59 -10.47 4.25
C GLN A 13 9.47 -10.57 5.28
N VAL A 14 8.31 -11.06 4.91
CA VAL A 14 7.17 -11.24 5.82
C VAL A 14 6.97 -12.67 6.28
N LYS A 15 7.88 -13.57 5.96
CA LYS A 15 7.91 -14.93 6.51
C LYS A 15 8.17 -14.91 8.01
N SER A 16 7.53 -15.81 8.75
CA SER A 16 7.67 -15.97 10.19
C SER A 16 8.03 -17.40 10.54
N GLU A 17 8.78 -17.58 11.62
CA GLU A 17 9.10 -18.91 12.18
C GLU A 17 8.03 -19.39 13.18
N VAL A 18 7.19 -18.45 13.68
CA VAL A 18 6.24 -18.71 14.77
C VAL A 18 4.80 -18.39 14.39
N ALA A 19 4.57 -17.79 13.23
CA ALA A 19 3.24 -17.41 12.73
C ALA A 19 3.20 -17.66 11.21
N ASP A 20 2.01 -17.56 10.60
CA ASP A 20 1.86 -17.70 9.15
C ASP A 20 2.60 -16.60 8.39
N VAL A 21 2.49 -15.36 8.85
CA VAL A 21 3.25 -14.21 8.36
C VAL A 21 3.55 -13.27 9.51
N LYS A 22 4.62 -12.49 9.40
CA LYS A 22 4.89 -11.39 10.32
C LYS A 22 4.38 -10.07 9.75
N ASN A 23 3.92 -9.20 10.63
CA ASN A 23 3.23 -7.96 10.28
C ASN A 23 4.11 -6.91 9.58
N LEU A 24 5.42 -6.92 9.85
CA LEU A 24 6.37 -5.95 9.30
C LEU A 24 7.57 -6.65 8.68
N GLY A 25 8.12 -6.04 7.63
CA GLY A 25 9.42 -6.43 7.09
C GLY A 25 10.57 -5.99 7.98
N SER A 26 11.79 -6.02 7.45
CA SER A 26 12.98 -5.56 8.16
C SER A 26 12.94 -4.03 8.33
N PRO A 27 13.31 -3.50 9.50
CA PRO A 27 13.32 -2.06 9.75
C PRO A 27 14.17 -1.30 8.72
N GLY A 28 13.63 -0.20 8.20
CA GLY A 28 14.33 0.66 7.23
C GLY A 28 14.46 0.07 5.81
N GLN A 29 13.82 -1.05 5.52
CA GLN A 29 13.90 -1.71 4.22
C GLN A 29 12.53 -1.82 3.57
N ALA A 30 12.31 -1.09 2.47
CA ALA A 30 11.17 -1.23 1.57
C ALA A 30 9.81 -1.38 2.29
N GLY A 31 9.52 -0.57 3.30
CA GLY A 31 8.33 -0.70 4.16
C GLY A 31 7.01 -0.77 3.39
N THR A 32 6.84 0.07 2.37
CA THR A 32 5.67 0.05 1.48
C THR A 32 5.52 -1.27 0.74
N ILE A 33 6.62 -1.82 0.21
CA ILE A 33 6.62 -3.11 -0.50
C ILE A 33 6.33 -4.25 0.48
N ALA A 34 6.92 -4.23 1.67
CA ALA A 34 6.68 -5.22 2.72
C ALA A 34 5.20 -5.20 3.18
N GLY A 35 4.58 -4.04 3.27
CA GLY A 35 3.15 -3.89 3.53
C GLY A 35 2.29 -4.55 2.45
N GLY A 36 2.63 -4.33 1.19
CA GLY A 36 1.99 -4.99 0.05
C GLY A 36 2.20 -6.51 0.08
N ALA A 37 3.40 -6.99 0.39
CA ALA A 37 3.71 -8.41 0.50
C ALA A 37 2.92 -9.09 1.63
N PHE A 38 2.79 -8.43 2.78
CA PHE A 38 1.96 -8.91 3.88
C PHE A 38 0.51 -9.10 3.44
N LEU A 39 -0.10 -8.10 2.81
CA LEU A 39 -1.49 -8.18 2.35
C LEU A 39 -1.68 -9.22 1.24
N LYS A 40 -0.71 -9.35 0.32
CA LYS A 40 -0.73 -10.35 -0.75
C LYS A 40 -0.85 -11.79 -0.21
N ALA A 41 -0.29 -12.07 0.96
CA ALA A 41 -0.36 -13.39 1.58
C ALA A 41 -1.80 -13.86 1.88
N PHE A 42 -2.76 -12.95 1.95
CA PHE A 42 -4.18 -13.21 2.22
C PHE A 42 -5.07 -13.16 0.97
N VAL A 43 -4.48 -12.96 -0.19
CA VAL A 43 -5.23 -12.87 -1.46
C VAL A 43 -5.00 -14.14 -2.27
N ASP A 44 -6.08 -14.75 -2.74
CA ASP A 44 -6.00 -15.92 -3.62
C ASP A 44 -5.31 -15.58 -4.94
N LYS A 45 -4.52 -16.53 -5.45
CA LYS A 45 -3.65 -16.32 -6.63
C LYS A 45 -4.41 -15.90 -7.90
N ASP A 46 -5.67 -16.32 -8.01
CA ASP A 46 -6.50 -16.09 -9.19
C ASP A 46 -7.31 -14.79 -9.12
N ILE A 47 -7.18 -14.02 -8.03
CA ILE A 47 -7.88 -12.76 -7.85
C ILE A 47 -7.00 -11.60 -8.33
N PRO A 48 -7.44 -10.81 -9.32
CA PRO A 48 -6.77 -9.56 -9.68
C PRO A 48 -6.73 -8.63 -8.46
N TRP A 49 -5.54 -8.17 -8.10
CA TRP A 49 -5.34 -7.43 -6.86
C TRP A 49 -4.34 -6.29 -7.05
N ALA A 50 -4.61 -5.19 -6.38
CA ALA A 50 -3.69 -4.06 -6.30
C ALA A 50 -3.71 -3.47 -4.89
N HIS A 51 -2.54 -3.09 -4.40
CA HIS A 51 -2.37 -2.35 -3.15
C HIS A 51 -1.92 -0.93 -3.44
N PHE A 52 -2.58 0.05 -2.81
CA PHE A 52 -2.20 1.45 -2.88
C PHE A 52 -1.72 1.93 -1.51
N ASP A 53 -0.44 2.26 -1.40
CA ASP A 53 0.08 2.93 -0.21
C ASP A 53 -0.08 4.44 -0.39
N VAL A 54 -0.89 5.04 0.46
CA VAL A 54 -1.24 6.46 0.40
C VAL A 54 -0.69 7.28 1.57
N ALA A 55 0.04 6.68 2.47
CA ALA A 55 0.53 7.34 3.69
C ALA A 55 1.34 8.60 3.37
N GLY A 56 2.27 8.53 2.43
CA GLY A 56 3.12 9.66 2.03
C GLY A 56 2.40 10.80 1.34
N THR A 57 1.19 10.57 0.81
CA THR A 57 0.42 11.58 0.08
C THR A 57 -0.83 12.06 0.82
N SER A 58 -1.18 11.41 1.92
CA SER A 58 -2.40 11.72 2.69
C SER A 58 -2.12 12.26 4.09
N TYR A 59 -0.90 12.13 4.59
CA TYR A 59 -0.53 12.51 5.95
C TYR A 59 0.41 13.73 5.93
N HIS A 60 0.13 14.76 6.73
CA HIS A 60 0.90 16.02 6.80
C HIS A 60 1.08 16.73 5.44
N VAL A 61 0.05 16.75 4.61
CA VAL A 61 0.08 17.37 3.27
C VAL A 61 -0.63 18.74 3.25
N GLU A 62 -0.29 19.62 4.16
CA GLU A 62 -0.95 20.91 4.37
C GLU A 62 -0.76 21.93 3.23
N ASN A 63 0.19 21.71 2.35
CA ASN A 63 0.56 22.63 1.26
C ASN A 63 -0.16 22.38 -0.07
N ARG A 64 -1.25 21.64 -0.05
CA ARG A 64 -2.05 21.33 -1.25
C ARG A 64 -3.34 22.15 -1.26
N SER A 65 -3.54 22.95 -2.29
CA SER A 65 -4.72 23.84 -2.42
C SER A 65 -6.05 23.08 -2.48
N TYR A 66 -6.03 21.81 -2.88
CA TYR A 66 -7.21 20.95 -3.00
C TYR A 66 -7.48 20.09 -1.77
N ILE A 67 -6.66 20.21 -0.73
CA ILE A 67 -6.82 19.48 0.53
C ILE A 67 -7.19 20.49 1.63
N GLN A 68 -8.30 20.24 2.30
CA GLN A 68 -8.72 21.04 3.43
C GLN A 68 -7.85 20.73 4.66
N LYS A 69 -7.41 21.75 5.36
CA LYS A 69 -6.63 21.59 6.58
C LYS A 69 -7.43 20.80 7.64
N ASN A 70 -6.79 19.85 8.29
CA ASN A 70 -7.37 18.99 9.34
C ASN A 70 -8.58 18.15 8.87
N SER A 71 -8.63 17.79 7.60
CA SER A 71 -9.67 16.91 7.05
C SER A 71 -9.08 15.71 6.32
N ALA A 72 -9.92 14.74 5.99
CA ALA A 72 -9.54 13.61 5.17
C ALA A 72 -9.12 14.09 3.77
N SER A 73 -8.00 13.61 3.27
CA SER A 73 -7.45 14.01 1.97
C SER A 73 -8.19 13.40 0.78
N GLY A 74 -8.86 12.26 0.97
CA GLY A 74 -9.54 11.52 -0.11
C GLY A 74 -8.57 11.01 -1.18
N GLN A 75 -7.32 10.75 -0.84
CA GLN A 75 -6.35 10.22 -1.79
C GLN A 75 -6.84 8.92 -2.41
N VAL A 76 -6.52 8.71 -3.69
CA VAL A 76 -6.94 7.55 -4.49
C VAL A 76 -8.44 7.52 -4.86
N ILE A 77 -9.34 8.14 -4.11
CA ILE A 77 -10.78 8.11 -4.44
C ILE A 77 -11.03 8.59 -5.88
N ARG A 78 -10.45 9.72 -6.27
CA ARG A 78 -10.61 10.27 -7.64
C ARG A 78 -10.04 9.34 -8.70
N LEU A 79 -8.88 8.72 -8.41
CA LEU A 79 -8.26 7.75 -9.30
C LEU A 79 -9.19 6.54 -9.51
N VAL A 80 -9.72 5.98 -8.43
CA VAL A 80 -10.62 4.82 -8.51
C VAL A 80 -11.91 5.16 -9.26
N LEU A 81 -12.50 6.33 -9.00
CA LEU A 81 -13.68 6.78 -9.73
C LEU A 81 -13.40 6.94 -11.22
N ASP A 82 -12.27 7.53 -11.59
CA ASP A 82 -11.86 7.68 -12.99
C ASP A 82 -11.64 6.31 -13.66
N MET A 83 -10.97 5.39 -12.98
CA MET A 83 -10.77 4.02 -13.47
C MET A 83 -12.10 3.26 -13.69
N LEU A 84 -13.11 3.53 -12.87
CA LEU A 84 -14.45 2.93 -12.99
C LEU A 84 -15.34 3.64 -13.99
N GLY A 85 -14.90 4.74 -14.59
CA GLY A 85 -15.67 5.52 -15.52
C GLY A 85 -16.81 6.33 -14.86
N ALA A 86 -16.63 6.63 -13.60
CA ALA A 86 -17.63 7.37 -12.83
C ALA A 86 -17.40 8.90 -12.86
#